data_5a2957844c17f466ca07ae161ffb2402
#
_entry.id   5a2957844c17f466ca07ae161ffb2402
#
_cell.length_a   1.000
_cell.length_b   1.000
_cell.length_c   1.000
_cell.angle_alpha   90.00
_cell.angle_beta   90.00
_cell.angle_gamma   90.00
#
_symmetry.space_group_name_H-M   'P 1'
#
loop_
_entity.id
_entity.type
_entity.pdbx_description
1 polymer ?
#
loop_
_entity_poly.entity_id
_entity_poly.type
_entity_poly.pdbx_seq_one_letter_code
_entity_poly.pdbx_strand_id
1 'polypeptide(L)'
;MKRLFLILVLITFPVFVFGQAKKPSLMVVPSDLWCNQNGYMTEENSMGEMVPVPDYRRALINNTDLLPVISRINGLMADRGFPLKNLESEIKAINSNSAETAAITSKDGATVKTSALEQLRQRAKADIIVQLTWTVNQTGPKRSVTYTLQGLDSYTNKEIATSTGTGEPSFTAELPVLLAEAVSSHMDEFCDRLQNHFDDLLQNGREISLNIRVFENSGDVDLETEYDGKELREIIEDWVYENTVEHRFNLADDSEVYMNFDEVRIPLYDDRGRAMAASNFARELEKYLKLSLIHI
;
A
#
# COMPACT_ATOMS: atom_id res chain seq x y z
N MET A 1 -28.79 68.97 4.82
CA MET A 1 -28.85 67.71 4.06
C MET A 1 -27.49 66.99 4.23
N LYS A 2 -27.41 66.04 5.17
CA LYS A 2 -26.21 65.24 5.45
C LYS A 2 -26.30 63.98 4.61
N ARG A 3 -25.37 63.81 3.66
CA ARG A 3 -25.26 62.60 2.86
C ARG A 3 -24.45 61.57 3.65
N LEU A 4 -25.11 60.53 4.09
CA LEU A 4 -24.52 59.36 4.75
C LEU A 4 -23.91 58.45 3.67
N PHE A 5 -22.59 58.37 3.58
CA PHE A 5 -21.89 57.43 2.72
C PHE A 5 -21.78 56.10 3.47
N LEU A 6 -22.59 55.13 3.07
CA LEU A 6 -22.53 53.73 3.57
C LEU A 6 -21.41 53.00 2.81
N ILE A 7 -20.23 52.82 3.43
CA ILE A 7 -19.16 52.03 2.88
C ILE A 7 -19.47 50.57 3.19
N LEU A 8 -19.91 49.82 2.17
CA LEU A 8 -20.08 48.35 2.23
C LEU A 8 -18.70 47.69 2.10
N VAL A 9 -18.09 47.31 3.22
CA VAL A 9 -16.85 46.54 3.23
C VAL A 9 -17.21 45.10 2.89
N LEU A 10 -16.98 44.70 1.65
CA LEU A 10 -17.12 43.31 1.18
C LEU A 10 -15.90 42.50 1.71
N ILE A 11 -16.09 41.85 2.85
CA ILE A 11 -15.07 40.90 3.37
C ILE A 11 -15.12 39.66 2.49
N THR A 12 -14.22 39.59 1.51
CA THR A 12 -13.96 38.36 0.75
C THR A 12 -13.19 37.40 1.66
N PHE A 13 -13.89 36.50 2.32
CA PHE A 13 -13.28 35.33 2.93
C PHE A 13 -12.70 34.45 1.79
N PRO A 14 -11.41 34.16 1.80
CA PRO A 14 -10.87 33.12 0.90
C PRO A 14 -11.51 31.79 1.32
N VAL A 15 -12.44 31.29 0.51
CA VAL A 15 -12.91 29.92 0.63
C VAL A 15 -11.73 29.06 0.18
N PHE A 16 -10.96 28.54 1.13
CA PHE A 16 -10.04 27.45 0.85
C PHE A 16 -10.90 26.26 0.44
N VAL A 17 -11.04 26.07 -0.85
CA VAL A 17 -11.54 24.80 -1.40
C VAL A 17 -10.45 23.77 -1.12
N PHE A 18 -10.54 23.12 0.03
CA PHE A 18 -9.83 21.89 0.26
C PHE A 18 -10.37 20.89 -0.78
N GLY A 19 -9.66 20.72 -1.88
CA GLY A 19 -9.92 19.61 -2.78
C GLY A 19 -9.96 18.35 -1.91
N GLN A 20 -11.06 17.58 -1.98
CA GLN A 20 -11.16 16.35 -1.22
C GLN A 20 -9.97 15.48 -1.59
N ALA A 21 -9.00 15.37 -0.70
CA ALA A 21 -7.87 14.48 -0.87
C ALA A 21 -8.44 13.06 -1.11
N LYS A 22 -8.01 12.45 -2.19
CA LYS A 22 -8.46 11.10 -2.53
C LYS A 22 -8.11 10.17 -1.37
N LYS A 23 -9.12 9.56 -0.74
CA LYS A 23 -8.89 8.54 0.28
C LYS A 23 -7.99 7.43 -0.27
N PRO A 24 -7.02 6.93 0.52
CA PRO A 24 -6.23 5.77 0.15
C PRO A 24 -7.09 4.61 -0.30
N SER A 25 -6.62 3.86 -1.26
CA SER A 25 -7.34 2.69 -1.79
C SER A 25 -7.02 1.46 -0.95
N LEU A 26 -8.07 0.71 -0.58
CA LEU A 26 -7.97 -0.49 0.23
C LEU A 26 -8.40 -1.72 -0.56
N MET A 27 -7.89 -2.90 -0.16
CA MET A 27 -8.33 -4.19 -0.68
C MET A 27 -8.27 -5.25 0.40
N VAL A 28 -9.34 -6.04 0.58
CA VAL A 28 -9.35 -7.21 1.45
C VAL A 28 -8.84 -8.43 0.69
N VAL A 29 -7.91 -9.16 1.32
CA VAL A 29 -7.39 -10.44 0.82
C VAL A 29 -7.41 -11.49 1.93
N PRO A 30 -7.54 -12.78 1.65
CA PRO A 30 -7.27 -13.80 2.65
C PRO A 30 -5.78 -13.74 3.04
N SER A 31 -5.48 -13.93 4.34
CA SER A 31 -4.09 -13.92 4.82
C SER A 31 -3.32 -15.15 4.32
N ASP A 32 -2.00 -15.04 4.34
CA ASP A 32 -1.10 -16.14 4.01
C ASP A 32 -1.34 -17.36 4.93
N LEU A 33 -1.59 -17.09 6.22
CA LEU A 33 -1.93 -18.12 7.19
C LEU A 33 -3.21 -18.86 6.81
N TRP A 34 -4.28 -18.12 6.45
CA TRP A 34 -5.53 -18.72 6.02
C TRP A 34 -5.36 -19.52 4.72
N CYS A 35 -4.63 -18.99 3.74
CA CYS A 35 -4.34 -19.69 2.49
C CYS A 35 -3.57 -20.98 2.75
N ASN A 36 -2.56 -20.95 3.62
CA ASN A 36 -1.78 -22.14 3.99
C ASN A 36 -2.64 -23.21 4.68
N GLN A 37 -3.44 -22.83 5.67
CA GLN A 37 -4.33 -23.74 6.40
C GLN A 37 -5.37 -24.40 5.51
N ASN A 38 -5.80 -23.75 4.43
CA ASN A 38 -6.80 -24.25 3.48
C ASN A 38 -6.18 -24.86 2.20
N GLY A 39 -4.86 -24.98 2.12
CA GLY A 39 -4.16 -25.60 0.99
C GLY A 39 -4.13 -24.73 -0.27
N TYR A 40 -4.25 -23.40 -0.14
CA TYR A 40 -4.21 -22.44 -1.24
C TYR A 40 -2.86 -21.75 -1.33
N MET A 41 -1.78 -22.53 -1.29
CA MET A 41 -0.42 -22.04 -1.53
C MET A 41 0.12 -22.61 -2.85
N THR A 42 1.02 -21.88 -3.48
CA THR A 42 1.84 -22.32 -4.62
C THR A 42 3.30 -21.96 -4.35
N GLU A 43 4.22 -22.56 -5.09
CA GLU A 43 5.64 -22.25 -4.97
C GLU A 43 6.06 -21.31 -6.10
N GLU A 44 6.77 -20.25 -5.77
CA GLU A 44 7.37 -19.33 -6.72
C GLU A 44 8.90 -19.30 -6.53
N ASN A 45 9.62 -19.20 -7.64
CA ASN A 45 11.07 -19.06 -7.61
C ASN A 45 11.43 -17.60 -7.34
N SER A 46 12.04 -17.34 -6.18
CA SER A 46 12.57 -16.03 -5.80
C SER A 46 14.10 -16.14 -5.70
N MET A 47 14.81 -15.55 -6.66
CA MET A 47 16.29 -15.53 -6.72
C MET A 47 16.95 -16.93 -6.63
N GLY A 48 16.28 -17.97 -7.14
CA GLY A 48 16.78 -19.36 -7.12
C GLY A 48 16.27 -20.21 -5.96
N GLU A 49 15.54 -19.63 -5.02
CA GLU A 49 14.88 -20.31 -3.91
C GLU A 49 13.37 -20.44 -4.17
N MET A 50 12.81 -21.63 -3.88
CA MET A 50 11.36 -21.86 -3.97
C MET A 50 10.69 -21.39 -2.70
N VAL A 51 9.86 -20.34 -2.82
CA VAL A 51 9.15 -19.71 -1.69
C VAL A 51 7.66 -19.99 -1.81
N PRO A 52 6.98 -20.46 -0.75
CA PRO A 52 5.54 -20.63 -0.76
C PRO A 52 4.84 -19.26 -0.72
N VAL A 53 3.89 -19.05 -1.67
CA VAL A 53 3.10 -17.83 -1.79
C VAL A 53 1.60 -18.16 -1.92
N PRO A 54 0.68 -17.27 -1.49
CA PRO A 54 -0.77 -17.49 -1.62
C PRO A 54 -1.22 -17.61 -3.08
N ASP A 55 -2.02 -18.63 -3.37
CA ASP A 55 -2.74 -18.77 -4.64
C ASP A 55 -4.18 -18.24 -4.49
N TYR A 56 -4.33 -16.92 -4.53
CA TYR A 56 -5.64 -16.27 -4.42
C TYR A 56 -6.63 -16.70 -5.50
N ARG A 57 -6.14 -17.01 -6.70
CA ARG A 57 -7.00 -17.49 -7.80
C ARG A 57 -7.62 -18.83 -7.47
N ARG A 58 -6.79 -19.77 -7.02
CA ARG A 58 -7.25 -21.10 -6.62
C ARG A 58 -8.17 -21.03 -5.42
N ALA A 59 -7.87 -20.14 -4.46
CA ALA A 59 -8.72 -19.89 -3.30
C ALA A 59 -10.12 -19.40 -3.71
N LEU A 60 -10.22 -18.41 -4.61
CA LEU A 60 -11.49 -17.87 -5.10
C LEU A 60 -12.31 -18.87 -5.91
N ILE A 61 -11.65 -19.78 -6.66
CA ILE A 61 -12.35 -20.78 -7.46
C ILE A 61 -12.87 -21.94 -6.60
N ASN A 62 -12.07 -22.40 -5.64
CA ASN A 62 -12.33 -23.64 -4.93
C ASN A 62 -13.02 -23.44 -3.57
N ASN A 63 -12.98 -22.23 -3.00
CA ASN A 63 -13.65 -21.92 -1.74
C ASN A 63 -14.90 -21.07 -1.99
N THR A 64 -16.06 -21.68 -1.84
CA THR A 64 -17.35 -21.04 -2.12
C THR A 64 -17.71 -19.94 -1.11
N ASP A 65 -17.13 -19.97 0.08
CA ASP A 65 -17.40 -18.99 1.15
C ASP A 65 -16.50 -17.75 1.05
N LEU A 66 -15.34 -17.84 0.38
CA LEU A 66 -14.35 -16.78 0.36
C LEU A 66 -14.89 -15.47 -0.22
N LEU A 67 -15.51 -15.53 -1.40
CA LEU A 67 -16.05 -14.34 -2.07
C LEU A 67 -17.22 -13.72 -1.30
N PRO A 68 -18.23 -14.48 -0.81
CA PRO A 68 -19.27 -13.95 0.07
C PRO A 68 -18.71 -13.30 1.36
N VAL A 69 -17.72 -13.91 1.98
CA VAL A 69 -17.04 -13.39 3.17
C VAL A 69 -16.39 -12.04 2.87
N ILE A 70 -15.54 -11.97 1.84
CA ILE A 70 -14.88 -10.71 1.44
C ILE A 70 -15.92 -9.64 1.09
N SER A 71 -16.99 -10.00 0.38
CA SER A 71 -18.04 -9.06 0.01
C SER A 71 -18.76 -8.47 1.23
N ARG A 72 -18.98 -9.27 2.28
CA ARG A 72 -19.57 -8.78 3.54
C ARG A 72 -18.65 -7.80 4.26
N ILE A 73 -17.35 -8.10 4.36
CA ILE A 73 -16.36 -7.18 4.95
C ILE A 73 -16.30 -5.88 4.13
N ASN A 74 -16.27 -5.97 2.81
CA ASN A 74 -16.29 -4.80 1.94
C ASN A 74 -17.52 -3.92 2.18
N GLY A 75 -18.71 -4.53 2.36
CA GLY A 75 -19.93 -3.81 2.70
C GLY A 75 -19.83 -3.08 4.02
N LEU A 76 -19.40 -3.76 5.10
CA LEU A 76 -19.23 -3.17 6.42
C LEU A 76 -18.26 -1.98 6.43
N MET A 77 -17.19 -2.04 5.65
CA MET A 77 -16.22 -0.95 5.52
C MET A 77 -16.75 0.18 4.62
N ALA A 78 -17.44 -0.17 3.53
CA ALA A 78 -18.04 0.82 2.62
C ALA A 78 -19.09 1.69 3.34
N ASP A 79 -19.93 1.08 4.20
CA ASP A 79 -20.92 1.77 5.03
C ASP A 79 -20.27 2.80 5.98
N ARG A 80 -18.98 2.60 6.32
CA ARG A 80 -18.17 3.50 7.13
C ARG A 80 -17.31 4.46 6.31
N GLY A 81 -17.56 4.53 5.01
CA GLY A 81 -16.86 5.46 4.10
C GLY A 81 -15.49 4.99 3.62
N PHE A 82 -15.20 3.69 3.70
CA PHE A 82 -14.00 3.05 3.18
C PHE A 82 -14.33 2.10 2.01
N PRO A 83 -14.54 2.62 0.79
CA PRO A 83 -14.79 1.76 -0.37
C PRO A 83 -13.52 0.98 -0.75
N LEU A 84 -13.68 -0.31 -1.00
CA LEU A 84 -12.58 -1.22 -1.30
C LEU A 84 -12.56 -1.64 -2.76
N LYS A 85 -11.38 -2.00 -3.23
CA LYS A 85 -11.20 -2.66 -4.52
C LYS A 85 -11.61 -4.12 -4.43
N ASN A 86 -12.20 -4.62 -5.50
CA ASN A 86 -12.69 -5.99 -5.56
C ASN A 86 -11.54 -6.94 -5.94
N LEU A 87 -11.19 -7.87 -5.05
CA LEU A 87 -10.11 -8.84 -5.23
C LEU A 87 -10.27 -9.69 -6.50
N GLU A 88 -11.47 -10.21 -6.76
CA GLU A 88 -11.75 -11.05 -7.94
C GLU A 88 -11.50 -10.29 -9.24
N SER A 89 -11.95 -9.04 -9.31
CA SER A 89 -11.78 -8.17 -10.48
C SER A 89 -10.30 -7.85 -10.72
N GLU A 90 -9.54 -7.58 -9.67
CA GLU A 90 -8.10 -7.30 -9.80
C GLU A 90 -7.31 -8.55 -10.24
N ILE A 91 -7.65 -9.73 -9.72
CA ILE A 91 -7.01 -11.00 -10.15
C ILE A 91 -7.33 -11.30 -11.62
N LYS A 92 -8.58 -11.10 -12.05
CA LYS A 92 -8.96 -11.27 -13.46
C LYS A 92 -8.17 -10.30 -14.37
N ALA A 93 -7.99 -9.07 -13.93
CA ALA A 93 -7.23 -8.06 -14.67
C ALA A 93 -5.73 -8.39 -14.75
N ILE A 94 -5.14 -8.96 -13.70
CA ILE A 94 -3.75 -9.44 -13.70
C ILE A 94 -3.57 -10.54 -14.76
N ASN A 95 -4.48 -11.51 -14.76
CA ASN A 95 -4.40 -12.64 -15.68
C ASN A 95 -4.53 -12.22 -17.16
N SER A 96 -5.44 -11.27 -17.47
CA SER A 96 -5.58 -10.75 -18.84
C SER A 96 -4.33 -9.98 -19.30
N ASN A 97 -3.75 -9.13 -18.44
CA ASN A 97 -2.55 -8.38 -18.76
C ASN A 97 -1.30 -9.28 -18.90
N SER A 98 -1.19 -10.32 -18.08
CA SER A 98 -0.08 -11.29 -18.19
C SER A 98 -0.11 -12.01 -19.53
N ALA A 99 -1.31 -12.34 -20.03
CA ALA A 99 -1.48 -12.92 -21.36
C ALA A 99 -1.11 -11.94 -22.48
N GLU A 100 -1.52 -10.66 -22.38
CA GLU A 100 -1.14 -9.61 -23.30
C GLU A 100 0.37 -9.34 -23.30
N THR A 101 0.96 -9.20 -22.11
CA THR A 101 2.39 -8.95 -21.96
C THR A 101 3.22 -10.12 -22.49
N ALA A 102 2.82 -11.38 -22.25
CA ALA A 102 3.47 -12.56 -22.82
C ALA A 102 3.38 -12.59 -24.36
N ALA A 103 2.31 -12.07 -24.94
CA ALA A 103 2.17 -11.94 -26.40
C ALA A 103 3.07 -10.84 -27.00
N ILE A 104 3.39 -9.80 -26.24
CA ILE A 104 4.20 -8.64 -26.69
C ILE A 104 5.69 -8.83 -26.41
N THR A 105 6.06 -9.45 -25.29
CA THR A 105 7.47 -9.59 -24.82
C THR A 105 8.19 -10.83 -25.33
N SER A 106 7.98 -11.25 -26.55
CA SER A 106 8.74 -12.38 -27.13
C SER A 106 10.24 -12.08 -27.39
N LYS A 107 10.80 -10.98 -26.90
CA LYS A 107 12.18 -10.57 -27.23
C LYS A 107 13.20 -10.41 -26.10
N ASP A 108 12.83 -10.34 -24.82
CA ASP A 108 13.83 -10.21 -23.74
C ASP A 108 13.49 -11.07 -22.52
N GLY A 109 14.28 -12.09 -22.33
CA GLY A 109 14.08 -13.22 -21.42
C GLY A 109 14.51 -13.00 -19.97
N ALA A 110 14.12 -11.94 -19.30
CA ALA A 110 14.28 -11.82 -17.84
C ALA A 110 13.10 -11.07 -17.22
N THR A 111 11.96 -11.72 -17.13
CA THR A 111 10.87 -11.24 -16.25
C THR A 111 11.20 -11.70 -14.84
N VAL A 112 11.55 -10.76 -13.97
CA VAL A 112 11.52 -10.98 -12.52
C VAL A 112 10.08 -11.34 -12.17
N LYS A 113 9.84 -12.60 -11.79
CA LYS A 113 8.52 -13.05 -11.37
C LYS A 113 8.22 -12.41 -10.02
N THR A 114 7.28 -11.50 -10.01
CA THR A 114 6.79 -10.81 -8.83
C THR A 114 5.75 -11.70 -8.14
N SER A 115 5.75 -11.79 -6.81
CA SER A 115 4.77 -12.57 -6.05
C SER A 115 3.32 -12.17 -6.35
N ALA A 116 2.37 -13.09 -6.17
CA ALA A 116 0.95 -12.80 -6.41
C ALA A 116 0.44 -11.61 -5.58
N LEU A 117 0.88 -11.45 -4.35
CA LEU A 117 0.54 -10.31 -3.50
C LEU A 117 1.16 -9.02 -4.04
N GLU A 118 2.41 -9.06 -4.46
CA GLU A 118 3.08 -7.88 -5.02
C GLU A 118 2.46 -7.46 -6.37
N GLN A 119 2.08 -8.41 -7.22
CA GLN A 119 1.32 -8.13 -8.44
C GLN A 119 -0.04 -7.47 -8.11
N LEU A 120 -0.72 -7.95 -7.07
CA LEU A 120 -1.95 -7.32 -6.58
C LEU A 120 -1.71 -5.89 -6.07
N ARG A 121 -0.67 -5.67 -5.28
CA ARG A 121 -0.29 -4.31 -4.79
C ARG A 121 -0.03 -3.37 -5.95
N GLN A 122 0.80 -3.77 -6.90
CA GLN A 122 1.16 -2.95 -8.07
C GLN A 122 -0.03 -2.68 -8.98
N ARG A 123 -0.87 -3.69 -9.23
CA ARG A 123 -2.01 -3.58 -10.13
C ARG A 123 -3.17 -2.83 -9.49
N ALA A 124 -3.57 -3.25 -8.32
CA ALA A 124 -4.65 -2.63 -7.59
C ALA A 124 -4.28 -1.22 -7.13
N LYS A 125 -2.98 -0.90 -7.06
CA LYS A 125 -2.51 0.33 -6.42
C LYS A 125 -3.23 0.54 -5.08
N ALA A 126 -3.38 -0.56 -4.32
CA ALA A 126 -3.95 -0.51 -3.01
C ALA A 126 -2.91 0.05 -2.06
N ASP A 127 -3.22 1.18 -1.46
CA ASP A 127 -2.36 1.82 -0.46
C ASP A 127 -2.33 0.98 0.83
N ILE A 128 -3.43 0.27 1.11
CA ILE A 128 -3.57 -0.60 2.28
C ILE A 128 -4.12 -1.95 1.85
N ILE A 129 -3.45 -3.01 2.28
CA ILE A 129 -3.91 -4.41 2.16
C ILE A 129 -4.50 -4.83 3.50
N VAL A 130 -5.76 -5.22 3.48
CA VAL A 130 -6.45 -5.74 4.66
C VAL A 130 -6.46 -7.26 4.58
N GLN A 131 -5.61 -7.91 5.37
CA GLN A 131 -5.52 -9.36 5.45
C GLN A 131 -6.58 -9.90 6.41
N LEU A 132 -7.31 -10.91 5.98
CA LEU A 132 -8.35 -11.57 6.74
C LEU A 132 -8.00 -13.03 6.98
N THR A 133 -7.97 -13.40 8.26
CA THR A 133 -7.89 -14.79 8.73
C THR A 133 -9.17 -15.13 9.45
N TRP A 134 -9.70 -16.34 9.27
CA TRP A 134 -10.81 -16.83 10.10
C TRP A 134 -10.73 -18.33 10.30
N THR A 135 -11.33 -18.78 11.40
CA THR A 135 -11.48 -20.19 11.75
C THR A 135 -12.91 -20.42 12.22
N VAL A 136 -13.53 -21.50 11.76
CA VAL A 136 -14.85 -21.93 12.23
C VAL A 136 -14.67 -22.82 13.46
N ASN A 137 -15.26 -22.41 14.58
CA ASN A 137 -15.28 -23.17 15.82
C ASN A 137 -16.60 -23.95 15.92
N GLN A 138 -16.51 -25.21 16.34
CA GLN A 138 -17.65 -26.10 16.54
C GLN A 138 -17.83 -26.37 18.03
N THR A 139 -18.99 -26.02 18.59
CA THR A 139 -19.34 -26.31 19.98
C THR A 139 -20.69 -27.06 19.99
N GLY A 140 -20.61 -28.39 20.03
CA GLY A 140 -21.79 -29.22 19.81
C GLY A 140 -22.43 -28.98 18.45
N PRO A 141 -23.73 -28.69 18.37
CA PRO A 141 -24.39 -28.36 17.09
C PRO A 141 -24.25 -26.90 16.65
N LYS A 142 -23.65 -26.05 17.50
CA LYS A 142 -23.45 -24.61 17.20
C LYS A 142 -22.10 -24.36 16.54
N ARG A 143 -22.07 -23.37 15.65
CA ARG A 143 -20.83 -22.85 15.04
C ARG A 143 -20.62 -21.39 15.40
N SER A 144 -19.40 -21.00 15.63
CA SER A 144 -18.96 -19.60 15.74
C SER A 144 -17.74 -19.36 14.88
N VAL A 145 -17.34 -18.12 14.70
CA VAL A 145 -16.17 -17.76 13.91
C VAL A 145 -15.23 -16.92 14.77
N THR A 146 -13.98 -17.32 14.82
CA THR A 146 -12.89 -16.48 15.30
C THR A 146 -12.20 -15.86 14.09
N TYR A 147 -11.90 -14.55 14.14
CA TYR A 147 -11.28 -13.83 13.05
C TYR A 147 -10.13 -12.95 13.51
N THR A 148 -9.25 -12.65 12.57
CA THR A 148 -8.24 -11.58 12.66
C THR A 148 -8.27 -10.79 11.37
N LEU A 149 -8.38 -9.46 11.49
CA LEU A 149 -8.36 -8.51 10.40
C LEU A 149 -7.16 -7.57 10.63
N GLN A 150 -6.22 -7.49 9.68
CA GLN A 150 -4.99 -6.71 9.79
C GLN A 150 -4.86 -5.78 8.58
N GLY A 151 -4.80 -4.47 8.82
CA GLY A 151 -4.51 -3.46 7.81
C GLY A 151 -3.01 -3.20 7.74
N LEU A 152 -2.41 -3.48 6.60
CA LEU A 152 -0.99 -3.29 6.33
C LEU A 152 -0.81 -2.17 5.31
N ASP A 153 0.03 -1.19 5.63
CA ASP A 153 0.47 -0.19 4.65
C ASP A 153 1.31 -0.86 3.56
N SER A 154 0.97 -0.63 2.29
CA SER A 154 1.62 -1.32 1.16
C SER A 154 3.03 -0.82 0.85
N TYR A 155 3.42 0.34 1.37
CA TYR A 155 4.73 0.94 1.12
C TYR A 155 5.76 0.60 2.21
N THR A 156 5.29 0.50 3.46
CA THR A 156 6.16 0.26 4.61
C THR A 156 6.02 -1.14 5.21
N ASN A 157 4.97 -1.88 4.84
CA ASN A 157 4.52 -3.13 5.49
C ASN A 157 4.19 -2.98 6.99
N LYS A 158 4.09 -1.76 7.51
CA LYS A 158 3.67 -1.50 8.89
C LYS A 158 2.20 -1.91 9.09
N GLU A 159 1.91 -2.58 10.20
CA GLU A 159 0.54 -2.85 10.64
C GLU A 159 -0.06 -1.58 11.23
N ILE A 160 -1.10 -1.06 10.59
CA ILE A 160 -1.73 0.22 10.95
C ILE A 160 -3.05 0.06 11.69
N ALA A 161 -3.73 -1.07 11.50
CA ALA A 161 -4.97 -1.38 12.18
C ALA A 161 -5.11 -2.90 12.35
N THR A 162 -5.60 -3.32 13.52
CA THR A 162 -5.90 -4.73 13.80
C THR A 162 -7.22 -4.84 14.54
N SER A 163 -7.99 -5.85 14.17
CA SER A 163 -9.22 -6.26 14.86
C SER A 163 -9.25 -7.78 14.97
N THR A 164 -9.48 -8.29 16.17
CA THR A 164 -9.63 -9.73 16.42
C THR A 164 -10.85 -9.97 17.29
N GLY A 165 -11.51 -11.10 17.10
CA GLY A 165 -12.67 -11.45 17.91
C GLY A 165 -13.24 -12.81 17.57
N THR A 166 -14.19 -13.23 18.41
CA THR A 166 -14.97 -14.44 18.21
C THR A 166 -16.45 -14.08 18.28
N GLY A 167 -17.19 -14.46 17.26
CA GLY A 167 -18.63 -14.22 17.19
C GLY A 167 -19.42 -15.17 18.08
N GLU A 168 -20.67 -14.82 18.33
CA GLU A 168 -21.61 -15.63 19.09
C GLU A 168 -21.95 -16.95 18.37
N PRO A 169 -22.04 -18.08 19.11
CA PRO A 169 -22.39 -19.36 18.50
C PRO A 169 -23.82 -19.42 17.99
N SER A 170 -24.01 -19.81 16.71
CA SER A 170 -25.31 -19.98 16.07
C SER A 170 -25.57 -21.42 15.60
N PHE A 171 -26.84 -21.82 15.54
CA PHE A 171 -27.24 -23.11 15.00
C PHE A 171 -27.45 -23.10 13.48
N THR A 172 -27.84 -21.97 12.92
CA THR A 172 -28.38 -21.87 11.55
C THR A 172 -27.68 -20.86 10.68
N ALA A 173 -26.90 -19.93 11.25
CA ALA A 173 -26.26 -18.89 10.46
C ALA A 173 -25.14 -19.46 9.57
N GLU A 174 -25.10 -18.99 8.33
CA GLU A 174 -24.05 -19.32 7.37
C GLU A 174 -22.74 -18.59 7.72
N LEU A 175 -21.60 -19.11 7.25
CA LEU A 175 -20.29 -18.59 7.56
C LEU A 175 -20.13 -17.07 7.25
N PRO A 176 -20.56 -16.55 6.09
CA PRO A 176 -20.45 -15.12 5.82
C PRO A 176 -21.25 -14.24 6.79
N VAL A 177 -22.35 -14.73 7.32
CA VAL A 177 -23.17 -14.01 8.31
C VAL A 177 -22.49 -14.04 9.68
N LEU A 178 -22.05 -15.21 10.12
CA LEU A 178 -21.31 -15.37 11.39
C LEU A 178 -20.07 -14.46 11.44
N LEU A 179 -19.32 -14.40 10.33
CA LEU A 179 -18.14 -13.57 10.27
C LEU A 179 -18.51 -12.07 10.28
N ALA A 180 -19.53 -11.68 9.51
CA ALA A 180 -19.97 -10.29 9.49
C ALA A 180 -20.44 -9.80 10.87
N GLU A 181 -21.18 -10.62 11.61
CA GLU A 181 -21.60 -10.32 12.96
C GLU A 181 -20.41 -10.21 13.92
N ALA A 182 -19.47 -11.16 13.86
CA ALA A 182 -18.26 -11.14 14.68
C ALA A 182 -17.41 -9.88 14.45
N VAL A 183 -17.20 -9.51 13.18
CA VAL A 183 -16.38 -8.36 12.78
C VAL A 183 -17.07 -7.04 13.09
N SER A 184 -18.40 -6.97 12.92
CA SER A 184 -19.16 -5.72 13.05
C SER A 184 -19.00 -5.05 14.40
N SER A 185 -18.84 -5.81 15.48
CA SER A 185 -18.70 -5.29 16.85
C SER A 185 -17.40 -4.52 17.09
N HIS A 186 -16.38 -4.74 16.27
CA HIS A 186 -15.05 -4.11 16.43
C HIS A 186 -14.65 -3.31 15.15
N MET A 187 -15.54 -3.22 14.17
CA MET A 187 -15.22 -2.58 12.88
C MET A 187 -15.04 -1.07 13.03
N ASP A 188 -15.74 -0.43 13.95
CA ASP A 188 -15.63 1.01 14.16
C ASP A 188 -14.24 1.39 14.63
N GLU A 189 -13.70 0.68 15.64
CA GLU A 189 -12.33 0.90 16.13
C GLU A 189 -11.28 0.62 15.04
N PHE A 190 -11.48 -0.42 14.24
CA PHE A 190 -10.60 -0.72 13.10
C PHE A 190 -10.61 0.41 12.08
N CYS A 191 -11.78 0.92 11.72
CA CYS A 191 -11.93 2.05 10.79
C CYS A 191 -11.38 3.36 11.34
N ASP A 192 -11.50 3.62 12.64
CA ASP A 192 -10.92 4.79 13.29
C ASP A 192 -9.39 4.77 13.21
N ARG A 193 -8.76 3.61 13.41
CA ARG A 193 -7.30 3.47 13.23
C ARG A 193 -6.87 3.70 11.78
N LEU A 194 -7.64 3.19 10.81
CA LEU A 194 -7.40 3.49 9.40
C LEU A 194 -7.53 4.99 9.10
N GLN A 195 -8.55 5.67 9.68
CA GLN A 195 -8.75 7.10 9.48
C GLN A 195 -7.58 7.89 10.07
N ASN A 196 -7.13 7.56 11.28
CA ASN A 196 -5.96 8.20 11.90
C ASN A 196 -4.71 8.07 11.02
N HIS A 197 -4.49 6.90 10.42
CA HIS A 197 -3.38 6.72 9.48
C HIS A 197 -3.55 7.58 8.21
N PHE A 198 -4.76 7.73 7.69
CA PHE A 198 -5.02 8.61 6.55
C PHE A 198 -4.80 10.08 6.87
N ASP A 199 -5.17 10.49 8.08
CA ASP A 199 -4.93 11.85 8.56
C ASP A 199 -3.43 12.13 8.72
N ASP A 200 -2.66 11.14 9.22
CA ASP A 200 -1.19 11.20 9.25
C ASP A 200 -0.58 11.34 7.85
N LEU A 201 -1.03 10.52 6.89
CA LEU A 201 -0.58 10.64 5.49
C LEU A 201 -0.85 12.03 4.90
N LEU A 202 -2.01 12.62 5.22
CA LEU A 202 -2.38 13.94 4.72
C LEU A 202 -1.56 15.06 5.35
N GLN A 203 -1.21 14.94 6.62
CA GLN A 203 -0.48 15.97 7.36
C GLN A 203 1.02 15.84 7.18
N ASN A 204 1.54 14.64 7.23
CA ASN A 204 2.97 14.34 7.32
C ASN A 204 3.57 13.73 6.05
N GLY A 205 2.75 13.60 4.98
CA GLY A 205 3.18 12.92 3.76
C GLY A 205 3.18 11.40 3.88
N ARG A 206 3.46 10.73 2.76
CA ARG A 206 3.52 9.27 2.67
C ARG A 206 4.89 8.79 3.13
N GLU A 207 4.91 7.82 4.03
CA GLU A 207 6.14 7.14 4.41
C GLU A 207 6.51 6.08 3.38
N ILE A 208 7.79 6.04 2.99
CA ILE A 208 8.36 5.01 2.12
C ILE A 208 9.73 4.58 2.65
N SER A 209 10.21 3.42 2.20
CA SER A 209 11.62 3.03 2.29
C SER A 209 12.27 3.27 0.93
N LEU A 210 13.45 3.90 0.93
CA LEU A 210 14.24 4.17 -0.28
C LEU A 210 15.58 3.43 -0.17
N ASN A 211 15.81 2.51 -1.11
CA ASN A 211 17.06 1.76 -1.16
C ASN A 211 17.81 2.11 -2.44
N ILE A 212 19.04 2.55 -2.30
CA ILE A 212 19.94 2.90 -3.39
C ILE A 212 21.08 1.89 -3.41
N ARG A 213 21.44 1.42 -4.60
CA ARG A 213 22.49 0.42 -4.76
C ARG A 213 23.33 0.72 -5.99
N VAL A 214 24.64 0.57 -5.84
CA VAL A 214 25.58 0.63 -6.95
C VAL A 214 25.66 -0.74 -7.60
N PHE A 215 25.58 -0.80 -8.93
CA PHE A 215 25.72 -2.06 -9.66
C PHE A 215 27.19 -2.42 -9.89
N GLU A 216 27.54 -3.69 -9.89
CA GLU A 216 28.89 -4.20 -10.14
C GLU A 216 29.51 -3.71 -11.47
N ASN A 217 28.69 -3.36 -12.44
CA ASN A 217 29.12 -2.87 -13.75
C ASN A 217 29.10 -1.33 -13.88
N SER A 218 29.01 -0.60 -12.78
CA SER A 218 29.03 0.88 -12.75
C SER A 218 30.41 1.48 -13.04
N GLY A 219 31.43 0.66 -13.31
CA GLY A 219 32.82 1.10 -13.46
C GLY A 219 33.45 1.39 -12.10
N ASP A 220 34.26 2.46 -12.05
CA ASP A 220 34.91 2.89 -10.80
C ASP A 220 34.06 3.88 -9.99
N VAL A 221 32.72 3.95 -10.25
CA VAL A 221 31.81 4.86 -9.54
C VAL A 221 31.18 4.11 -8.38
N ASP A 222 31.35 4.65 -7.18
CA ASP A 222 30.70 4.24 -5.94
C ASP A 222 30.07 5.44 -5.23
N LEU A 223 29.53 5.23 -4.03
CA LEU A 223 28.89 6.30 -3.24
C LEU A 223 29.89 7.24 -2.54
N GLU A 224 31.17 6.90 -2.51
CA GLU A 224 32.27 7.75 -2.02
C GLU A 224 32.93 8.57 -3.13
N THR A 225 32.56 8.30 -4.40
CA THR A 225 33.06 9.08 -5.55
C THR A 225 32.69 10.54 -5.40
N GLU A 226 33.70 11.42 -5.47
CA GLU A 226 33.54 12.88 -5.31
C GLU A 226 33.05 13.56 -6.60
N TYR A 227 32.09 14.45 -6.46
CA TYR A 227 31.60 15.38 -7.49
C TYR A 227 31.52 16.77 -6.92
N ASP A 228 32.26 17.73 -7.51
CA ASP A 228 32.35 19.11 -7.06
C ASP A 228 32.73 19.26 -5.56
N GLY A 229 33.56 18.32 -5.05
CA GLY A 229 34.03 18.32 -3.66
C GLY A 229 33.04 17.78 -2.63
N LYS A 230 31.98 17.08 -3.09
CA LYS A 230 31.05 16.30 -2.24
C LYS A 230 31.00 14.86 -2.71
N GLU A 231 30.96 13.93 -1.78
CA GLU A 231 30.72 12.53 -2.10
C GLU A 231 29.30 12.31 -2.67
N LEU A 232 29.12 11.35 -3.56
CA LEU A 232 27.82 11.03 -4.14
C LEU A 232 26.77 10.75 -3.06
N ARG A 233 27.15 10.08 -1.96
CA ARG A 233 26.23 9.83 -0.82
C ARG A 233 25.73 11.13 -0.19
N GLU A 234 26.57 12.14 -0.01
CA GLU A 234 26.19 13.45 0.55
C GLU A 234 25.23 14.19 -0.40
N ILE A 235 25.48 14.13 -1.71
CA ILE A 235 24.60 14.73 -2.73
C ILE A 235 23.21 14.09 -2.70
N ILE A 236 23.14 12.77 -2.53
CA ILE A 236 21.88 12.02 -2.43
C ILE A 236 21.15 12.38 -1.14
N GLU A 237 21.85 12.42 0.00
CA GLU A 237 21.27 12.74 1.29
C GLU A 237 20.73 14.18 1.33
N ASP A 238 21.49 15.14 0.81
CA ASP A 238 21.05 16.53 0.66
C ASP A 238 19.78 16.63 -0.18
N TRP A 239 19.71 15.88 -1.30
CA TRP A 239 18.51 15.86 -2.13
C TRP A 239 17.31 15.26 -1.40
N VAL A 240 17.49 14.17 -0.67
CA VAL A 240 16.43 13.54 0.14
C VAL A 240 15.95 14.52 1.21
N TYR A 241 16.87 15.21 1.89
CA TYR A 241 16.55 16.26 2.87
C TYR A 241 15.65 17.35 2.27
N GLU A 242 16.02 17.89 1.12
CA GLU A 242 15.30 19.00 0.49
C GLU A 242 13.92 18.59 -0.09
N ASN A 243 13.73 17.31 -0.43
CA ASN A 243 12.55 16.84 -1.13
C ASN A 243 11.58 16.03 -0.25
N THR A 244 11.86 15.91 1.05
CA THR A 244 10.97 15.26 2.02
C THR A 244 10.14 16.26 2.82
N VAL A 245 8.96 15.82 3.27
CA VAL A 245 8.04 16.66 4.08
C VAL A 245 8.69 16.94 5.43
N GLU A 246 8.84 18.22 5.79
CA GLU A 246 9.51 18.66 7.02
C GLU A 246 10.92 18.08 7.20
N HIS A 247 11.59 17.74 6.09
CA HIS A 247 12.93 17.13 6.08
C HIS A 247 13.02 15.82 6.86
N ARG A 248 11.91 15.02 6.85
CA ARG A 248 11.82 13.79 7.62
C ARG A 248 12.26 12.58 6.81
N PHE A 249 13.35 12.01 7.22
CA PHE A 249 13.88 10.71 6.79
C PHE A 249 14.84 10.17 7.85
N ASN A 250 15.15 8.90 7.76
CA ASN A 250 16.21 8.27 8.57
C ASN A 250 17.13 7.49 7.63
N LEU A 251 18.43 7.86 7.60
CA LEU A 251 19.46 7.03 6.97
C LEU A 251 19.78 5.88 7.94
N ALA A 252 19.22 4.71 7.67
CA ALA A 252 19.32 3.57 8.57
C ALA A 252 20.66 2.85 8.47
N ASP A 253 21.22 2.78 7.25
CA ASP A 253 22.48 2.10 6.97
C ASP A 253 23.04 2.55 5.62
N ASP A 254 24.37 2.70 5.51
CA ASP A 254 25.05 3.06 4.27
C ASP A 254 26.43 2.41 4.16
N SER A 255 26.94 2.32 2.95
CA SER A 255 28.29 1.88 2.62
C SER A 255 28.75 2.50 1.29
N GLU A 256 29.92 2.12 0.80
CA GLU A 256 30.40 2.54 -0.53
C GLU A 256 29.49 2.09 -1.69
N VAL A 257 28.63 1.04 -1.49
CA VAL A 257 27.82 0.44 -2.56
C VAL A 257 26.30 0.47 -2.30
N TYR A 258 25.85 0.92 -1.14
CA TYR A 258 24.44 1.07 -0.86
C TYR A 258 24.12 2.14 0.16
N MET A 259 22.90 2.70 0.08
CA MET A 259 22.25 3.54 1.09
C MET A 259 20.82 3.05 1.30
N ASN A 260 20.43 2.86 2.55
CA ASN A 260 19.10 2.45 2.94
C ASN A 260 18.47 3.55 3.80
N PHE A 261 17.43 4.18 3.27
CA PHE A 261 16.64 5.18 3.98
C PHE A 261 15.32 4.57 4.41
N ASP A 262 14.99 4.73 5.68
CA ASP A 262 13.70 4.41 6.26
C ASP A 262 12.95 5.68 6.66
N GLU A 263 11.64 5.54 6.86
CA GLU A 263 10.77 6.64 7.30
C GLU A 263 10.83 7.89 6.41
N VAL A 264 11.14 7.72 5.13
CA VAL A 264 11.21 8.82 4.17
C VAL A 264 9.80 9.36 3.91
N ARG A 265 9.51 10.58 4.37
CA ARG A 265 8.20 11.23 4.22
C ARG A 265 8.11 12.01 2.92
N ILE A 266 7.52 11.42 1.89
CA ILE A 266 7.34 12.06 0.58
C ILE A 266 5.99 12.80 0.52
N PRO A 267 5.89 13.92 -0.26
CA PRO A 267 4.62 14.60 -0.47
C PRO A 267 3.58 13.66 -1.09
N LEU A 268 2.30 13.78 -0.73
CA LEU A 268 1.22 13.04 -1.37
C LEU A 268 0.95 13.48 -2.81
N TYR A 269 1.27 14.73 -3.11
CA TYR A 269 1.05 15.36 -4.41
C TYR A 269 2.30 16.12 -4.83
N ASP A 270 2.58 16.13 -6.12
CA ASP A 270 3.61 16.99 -6.71
C ASP A 270 3.13 18.45 -6.83
N ASP A 271 4.01 19.36 -7.23
CA ASP A 271 3.72 20.79 -7.40
C ASP A 271 2.60 21.07 -8.42
N ARG A 272 2.23 20.09 -9.23
CA ARG A 272 1.14 20.16 -10.21
C ARG A 272 -0.16 19.53 -9.69
N GLY A 273 -0.21 19.13 -8.42
CA GLY A 273 -1.37 18.47 -7.80
C GLY A 273 -1.58 17.02 -8.26
N ARG A 274 -0.59 16.36 -8.87
CA ARG A 274 -0.67 14.95 -9.24
C ARG A 274 -0.19 14.08 -8.08
N ALA A 275 -0.83 12.93 -7.87
CA ALA A 275 -0.43 12.00 -6.82
C ALA A 275 1.04 11.59 -6.97
N MET A 276 1.83 11.76 -5.90
CA MET A 276 3.21 11.33 -5.79
C MET A 276 3.25 9.85 -5.39
N ALA A 277 3.78 9.01 -6.26
CA ALA A 277 4.09 7.62 -5.93
C ALA A 277 5.58 7.48 -5.57
N ALA A 278 5.95 6.47 -4.79
CA ALA A 278 7.35 6.19 -4.46
C ALA A 278 8.25 6.09 -5.70
N SER A 279 7.76 5.46 -6.79
CA SER A 279 8.48 5.37 -8.06
C SER A 279 8.68 6.73 -8.76
N ASN A 280 7.78 7.70 -8.55
CA ASN A 280 7.95 9.04 -9.09
C ASN A 280 9.01 9.80 -8.30
N PHE A 281 9.00 9.68 -6.98
CA PHE A 281 10.03 10.26 -6.11
C PHE A 281 11.43 9.74 -6.48
N ALA A 282 11.59 8.42 -6.61
CA ALA A 282 12.85 7.82 -7.05
C ALA A 282 13.29 8.31 -8.45
N ARG A 283 12.35 8.51 -9.39
CA ARG A 283 12.65 9.05 -10.72
C ARG A 283 13.07 10.52 -10.68
N GLU A 284 12.55 11.30 -9.77
CA GLU A 284 12.98 12.69 -9.58
C GLU A 284 14.43 12.75 -9.06
N LEU A 285 14.78 11.89 -8.12
CA LEU A 285 16.18 11.71 -7.70
C LEU A 285 17.07 11.28 -8.87
N GLU A 286 16.68 10.25 -9.63
CA GLU A 286 17.43 9.81 -10.82
C GLU A 286 17.65 10.97 -11.82
N LYS A 287 16.62 11.75 -12.06
CA LYS A 287 16.69 12.90 -12.95
C LYS A 287 17.64 13.98 -12.40
N TYR A 288 17.58 14.26 -11.11
CA TYR A 288 18.47 15.21 -10.45
C TYR A 288 19.93 14.77 -10.58
N LEU A 289 20.24 13.51 -10.28
CA LEU A 289 21.59 12.96 -10.40
C LEU A 289 22.10 13.04 -11.85
N LYS A 290 21.28 12.66 -12.84
CA LYS A 290 21.66 12.79 -14.25
C LYS A 290 21.96 14.22 -14.67
N LEU A 291 21.20 15.20 -14.19
CA LEU A 291 21.43 16.61 -14.52
C LEU A 291 22.64 17.20 -13.78
N SER A 292 22.84 16.81 -12.53
CA SER A 292 23.95 17.29 -11.70
C SER A 292 25.29 16.70 -12.10
N LEU A 293 25.30 15.42 -12.55
CA LEU A 293 26.52 14.70 -12.92
C LEU A 293 26.91 14.87 -14.41
N ILE A 294 26.00 15.30 -15.29
CA ILE A 294 26.30 15.53 -16.72
C ILE A 294 27.04 16.89 -16.95
N HIS A 295 27.04 17.77 -15.95
CA HIS A 295 27.75 19.06 -16.05
C HIS A 295 29.18 19.00 -15.53
N ILE A 296 29.70 17.79 -15.36
CA ILE A 296 31.15 17.55 -15.04
C ILE A 296 31.83 16.89 -16.30
#